data_5e8bbea26e9895e4a1c909b2be217c38
#
_entry.id   5e8bbea26e9895e4a1c909b2be217c38
#
_cell.length_a   1.000
_cell.length_b   1.000
_cell.length_c   1.000
_cell.angle_alpha   90.00
_cell.angle_beta   90.00
_cell.angle_gamma   90.00
#
_symmetry.space_group_name_H-M   'P 1'
#
loop_
_entity.id
_entity.type
_entity.pdbx_description
1 polymer ?
#
loop_
_entity_poly.entity_id
_entity_poly.type
_entity_poly.pdbx_seq_one_letter_code
_entity_poly.pdbx_strand_id
1 'polypeptide(L)'
;MTAAGDFASLSDGETFLLLAALVAVIGSILVTTLRTGVPPMPSTSHVAATMLALVPADTRGVIYELGAGWGGFAVRLAWRGPAARVIAYELSPLPFIVAKALQWLSRCRNLEVRYGNFMSRPLGDGAVVTCYLMIGAMVRLAPKLRAELPAGSLVVSNAFTLPDWPPERVVTVTAYQNTPVYLYRQPLAAQEASATPVG
;
A
#
# COMPACT_ATOMS: atom_id res chain seq x y z
N MET A 1 -16.69 -33.41 37.59
CA MET A 1 -17.10 -32.02 37.82
C MET A 1 -16.60 -31.21 36.63
N THR A 2 -17.45 -31.03 35.62
CA THR A 2 -17.16 -30.28 34.42
C THR A 2 -17.55 -28.84 34.66
N ALA A 3 -16.60 -27.93 34.68
CA ALA A 3 -16.84 -26.50 34.67
C ALA A 3 -17.32 -26.12 33.25
N ALA A 4 -18.64 -26.09 33.07
CA ALA A 4 -19.21 -25.39 31.94
C ALA A 4 -19.02 -23.88 32.19
N GLY A 5 -18.13 -23.26 31.40
CA GLY A 5 -17.96 -21.83 31.44
C GLY A 5 -19.24 -21.17 31.02
N ASP A 6 -19.83 -20.34 31.91
CA ASP A 6 -20.89 -19.40 31.59
C ASP A 6 -20.39 -18.45 30.50
N PHE A 7 -20.74 -18.72 29.24
CA PHE A 7 -20.69 -17.71 28.20
C PHE A 7 -21.81 -16.71 28.54
N ALA A 8 -21.45 -15.57 29.09
CA ALA A 8 -22.37 -14.48 29.31
C ALA A 8 -23.14 -14.19 28.01
N SER A 9 -24.44 -14.47 27.98
CA SER A 9 -25.29 -14.13 26.84
C SER A 9 -25.37 -12.61 26.75
N LEU A 10 -25.00 -12.07 25.57
CA LEU A 10 -25.15 -10.65 25.30
C LEU A 10 -26.63 -10.26 25.43
N SER A 11 -26.88 -9.10 26.00
CA SER A 11 -28.23 -8.53 26.03
C SER A 11 -28.69 -8.21 24.59
N ASP A 12 -30.02 -8.16 24.36
CA ASP A 12 -30.59 -7.81 23.07
C ASP A 12 -30.06 -6.46 22.54
N GLY A 13 -29.85 -5.50 23.44
CA GLY A 13 -29.26 -4.19 23.11
C GLY A 13 -27.80 -4.27 22.64
N GLU A 14 -26.98 -5.07 23.31
CA GLU A 14 -25.59 -5.29 22.90
C GLU A 14 -25.52 -6.03 21.57
N THR A 15 -26.36 -7.03 21.36
CA THR A 15 -26.48 -7.77 20.11
C THR A 15 -26.88 -6.84 18.95
N PHE A 16 -27.86 -5.96 19.17
CA PHE A 16 -28.27 -4.97 18.18
C PHE A 16 -27.16 -4.00 17.84
N LEU A 17 -26.42 -3.48 18.82
CA LEU A 17 -25.30 -2.57 18.61
C LEU A 17 -24.17 -3.24 17.83
N LEU A 18 -23.86 -4.50 18.13
CA LEU A 18 -22.82 -5.27 17.40
C LEU A 18 -23.25 -5.51 15.95
N LEU A 19 -24.51 -5.87 15.70
CA LEU A 19 -25.02 -6.05 14.34
C LEU A 19 -25.01 -4.73 13.56
N ALA A 20 -25.45 -3.64 14.17
CA ALA A 20 -25.41 -2.32 13.53
C ALA A 20 -23.96 -1.89 13.19
N ALA A 21 -23.02 -2.11 14.11
CA ALA A 21 -21.60 -1.85 13.87
C ALA A 21 -21.05 -2.73 12.72
N LEU A 22 -21.39 -4.01 12.68
CA LEU A 22 -20.99 -4.93 11.62
C LEU A 22 -21.52 -4.47 10.25
N VAL A 23 -22.81 -4.11 10.17
CA VAL A 23 -23.43 -3.59 8.94
C VAL A 23 -22.75 -2.30 8.49
N ALA A 24 -22.44 -1.38 9.42
CA ALA A 24 -21.73 -0.14 9.11
C ALA A 24 -20.32 -0.42 8.57
N VAL A 25 -19.58 -1.38 9.14
CA VAL A 25 -18.27 -1.82 8.68
C VAL A 25 -18.35 -2.41 7.27
N ILE A 26 -19.25 -3.36 7.03
CA ILE A 26 -19.45 -3.98 5.72
C ILE A 26 -19.86 -2.93 4.68
N GLY A 27 -20.79 -2.05 5.03
CA GLY A 27 -21.24 -0.96 4.16
C GLY A 27 -20.11 0.00 3.81
N SER A 28 -19.25 0.36 4.77
CA SER A 28 -18.07 1.20 4.52
C SER A 28 -17.10 0.55 3.54
N ILE A 29 -16.79 -0.73 3.73
CA ILE A 29 -15.91 -1.50 2.84
C ILE A 29 -16.52 -1.58 1.44
N LEU A 30 -17.82 -1.90 1.33
CA LEU A 30 -18.51 -2.03 0.06
C LEU A 30 -18.54 -0.70 -0.70
N VAL A 31 -18.94 0.39 -0.05
CA VAL A 31 -18.97 1.73 -0.67
C VAL A 31 -17.58 2.14 -1.16
N THR A 32 -16.53 1.89 -0.37
CA THR A 32 -15.17 2.22 -0.78
C THR A 32 -14.72 1.35 -1.95
N THR A 33 -15.00 0.04 -1.92
CA THR A 33 -14.70 -0.88 -3.02
C THR A 33 -15.40 -0.47 -4.32
N LEU A 34 -16.67 -0.10 -4.26
CA LEU A 34 -17.42 0.38 -5.43
C LEU A 34 -16.88 1.70 -5.99
N ARG A 35 -16.41 2.60 -5.12
CA ARG A 35 -15.83 3.89 -5.54
C ARG A 35 -14.41 3.80 -6.08
N THR A 36 -13.60 2.91 -5.54
CA THR A 36 -12.17 2.80 -5.88
C THR A 36 -11.88 1.64 -6.83
N GLY A 37 -12.79 0.67 -6.95
CA GLY A 37 -12.57 -0.59 -7.65
C GLY A 37 -11.57 -1.52 -6.94
N VAL A 38 -11.17 -1.21 -5.71
CA VAL A 38 -10.12 -1.94 -4.98
C VAL A 38 -10.65 -2.39 -3.62
N PRO A 39 -10.91 -3.69 -3.40
CA PRO A 39 -11.17 -4.20 -2.06
C PRO A 39 -9.89 -4.11 -1.21
N PRO A 40 -10.00 -3.90 0.11
CA PRO A 40 -8.85 -3.89 1.00
C PRO A 40 -8.30 -5.32 1.14
N MET A 41 -7.32 -5.67 0.29
CA MET A 41 -6.66 -6.97 0.31
C MET A 41 -5.29 -6.84 0.99
N PRO A 42 -5.05 -7.50 2.12
CA PRO A 42 -3.73 -7.52 2.71
C PRO A 42 -2.78 -8.34 1.84
N SER A 43 -1.59 -7.82 1.56
CA SER A 43 -0.52 -8.63 0.97
C SER A 43 -0.16 -9.75 1.93
N THR A 44 0.01 -10.98 1.41
CA THR A 44 0.48 -12.09 2.25
C THR A 44 1.86 -11.79 2.81
N SER A 45 2.24 -12.46 3.89
CA SER A 45 3.54 -12.25 4.54
C SER A 45 4.72 -12.45 3.59
N HIS A 46 4.64 -13.42 2.66
CA HIS A 46 5.68 -13.72 1.68
C HIS A 46 5.79 -12.62 0.60
N VAL A 47 4.67 -12.15 0.06
CA VAL A 47 4.66 -11.06 -0.92
C VAL A 47 5.16 -9.77 -0.27
N ALA A 48 4.68 -9.45 0.92
CA ALA A 48 5.14 -8.28 1.66
C ALA A 48 6.64 -8.33 1.98
N ALA A 49 7.19 -9.51 2.32
CA ALA A 49 8.62 -9.69 2.53
C ALA A 49 9.42 -9.48 1.23
N THR A 50 8.91 -9.97 0.09
CA THR A 50 9.54 -9.76 -1.22
C THR A 50 9.52 -8.29 -1.62
N MET A 51 8.36 -7.60 -1.48
CA MET A 51 8.29 -6.15 -1.72
C MET A 51 9.29 -5.39 -0.85
N LEU A 52 9.34 -5.74 0.44
CA LEU A 52 10.24 -5.11 1.39
C LEU A 52 11.71 -5.34 1.03
N ALA A 53 12.07 -6.53 0.53
CA ALA A 53 13.44 -6.85 0.09
C ALA A 53 13.89 -6.01 -1.12
N LEU A 54 12.95 -5.56 -1.96
CA LEU A 54 13.21 -4.70 -3.11
C LEU A 54 13.36 -3.21 -2.73
N VAL A 55 12.97 -2.82 -1.51
CA VAL A 55 13.21 -1.47 -0.98
C VAL A 55 14.58 -1.45 -0.30
N PRO A 56 15.53 -0.61 -0.74
CA PRO A 56 16.84 -0.50 -0.10
C PRO A 56 16.71 -0.07 1.37
N ALA A 57 17.42 -0.73 2.27
CA ALA A 57 17.34 -0.44 3.71
C ALA A 57 17.98 0.91 4.09
N ASP A 58 18.89 1.38 3.28
CA ASP A 58 19.59 2.67 3.40
C ASP A 58 18.87 3.82 2.66
N THR A 59 17.62 3.58 2.19
CA THR A 59 16.82 4.62 1.54
C THR A 59 16.76 5.88 2.41
N ARG A 60 17.07 7.01 1.80
CA ARG A 60 16.90 8.34 2.38
C ARG A 60 15.82 9.09 1.62
N GLY A 61 15.20 10.08 2.29
CA GLY A 61 14.06 10.82 1.70
C GLY A 61 12.72 10.16 2.00
N VAL A 62 11.77 10.28 1.08
CA VAL A 62 10.39 9.84 1.32
C VAL A 62 10.12 8.48 0.65
N ILE A 63 9.52 7.58 1.41
CA ILE A 63 8.91 6.35 0.89
C ILE A 63 7.39 6.55 0.93
N TYR A 64 6.76 6.50 -0.22
CA TYR A 64 5.31 6.52 -0.32
C TYR A 64 4.74 5.10 -0.37
N GLU A 65 3.72 4.83 0.44
CA GLU A 65 2.85 3.66 0.30
C GLU A 65 1.47 4.12 -0.16
N LEU A 66 1.07 3.68 -1.36
CA LEU A 66 -0.17 4.07 -2.01
C LEU A 66 -1.22 2.98 -1.82
N GLY A 67 -2.20 3.25 -0.95
CA GLY A 67 -3.20 2.28 -0.52
C GLY A 67 -2.70 1.46 0.67
N ALA A 68 -2.50 2.12 1.81
CA ALA A 68 -1.94 1.49 3.02
C ALA A 68 -2.78 0.34 3.59
N GLY A 69 -4.07 0.28 3.23
CA GLY A 69 -5.00 -0.68 3.77
C GLY A 69 -5.00 -0.64 5.30
N TRP A 70 -4.77 -1.77 5.92
CA TRP A 70 -4.72 -1.89 7.39
C TRP A 70 -3.42 -1.38 8.03
N GLY A 71 -2.44 -0.90 7.23
CA GLY A 71 -1.20 -0.27 7.70
C GLY A 71 -0.05 -1.21 8.09
N GLY A 72 -0.25 -2.53 8.00
CA GLY A 72 0.77 -3.49 8.42
C GLY A 72 2.06 -3.44 7.59
N PHE A 73 1.95 -3.14 6.30
CA PHE A 73 3.12 -3.00 5.42
C PHE A 73 3.84 -1.67 5.64
N ALA A 74 3.09 -0.57 5.88
CA ALA A 74 3.65 0.73 6.23
C ALA A 74 4.56 0.68 7.47
N VAL A 75 4.14 -0.06 8.50
CA VAL A 75 4.94 -0.28 9.70
C VAL A 75 6.23 -1.03 9.38
N ARG A 76 6.17 -2.07 8.54
CA ARG A 76 7.35 -2.83 8.10
C ARG A 76 8.32 -1.97 7.30
N LEU A 77 7.81 -1.10 6.41
CA LEU A 77 8.62 -0.13 5.67
C LEU A 77 9.36 0.82 6.62
N ALA A 78 8.65 1.33 7.63
CA ALA A 78 9.24 2.24 8.63
C ALA A 78 10.35 1.57 9.46
N TRP A 79 10.18 0.31 9.82
CA TRP A 79 11.23 -0.46 10.52
C TRP A 79 12.42 -0.77 9.63
N ARG A 80 12.17 -1.07 8.34
CA ARG A 80 13.25 -1.41 7.41
C ARG A 80 14.13 -0.23 7.06
N GLY A 81 13.52 0.95 6.88
CA GLY A 81 14.22 2.17 6.48
C GLY A 81 14.12 3.26 7.54
N PRO A 82 14.81 3.15 8.69
CA PRO A 82 14.66 4.12 9.78
C PRO A 82 15.15 5.53 9.41
N ALA A 83 15.99 5.64 8.37
CA ALA A 83 16.49 6.93 7.85
C ALA A 83 15.52 7.59 6.85
N ALA A 84 14.53 6.85 6.35
CA ALA A 84 13.51 7.35 5.45
C ALA A 84 12.26 7.82 6.22
N ARG A 85 11.54 8.78 5.65
CA ARG A 85 10.18 9.13 6.08
C ARG A 85 9.18 8.32 5.28
N VAL A 86 8.36 7.52 5.95
CA VAL A 86 7.29 6.74 5.30
C VAL A 86 5.99 7.51 5.37
N ILE A 87 5.38 7.78 4.22
CA ILE A 87 4.06 8.41 4.11
C ILE A 87 3.11 7.41 3.44
N ALA A 88 2.12 6.94 4.19
CA ALA A 88 1.17 5.94 3.75
C ALA A 88 -0.21 6.56 3.55
N TYR A 89 -0.75 6.51 2.32
CA TYR A 89 -2.07 7.03 2.01
C TYR A 89 -3.12 5.95 2.03
N GLU A 90 -4.26 6.22 2.69
CA GLU A 90 -5.43 5.36 2.67
C GLU A 90 -6.70 6.20 2.48
N LEU A 91 -7.56 5.75 1.56
CA LEU A 91 -8.81 6.45 1.20
C LEU A 91 -10.02 5.89 1.95
N SER A 92 -9.96 4.62 2.36
CA SER A 92 -11.04 3.93 3.06
C SER A 92 -11.05 4.32 4.54
N PRO A 93 -12.16 4.86 5.08
CA PRO A 93 -12.18 5.38 6.44
C PRO A 93 -11.80 4.35 7.52
N LEU A 94 -12.36 3.15 7.44
CA LEU A 94 -12.11 2.11 8.44
C LEU A 94 -10.67 1.57 8.39
N PRO A 95 -10.12 1.14 7.23
CA PRO A 95 -8.71 0.79 7.12
C PRO A 95 -7.78 1.92 7.59
N PHE A 96 -8.08 3.18 7.25
CA PHE A 96 -7.31 4.33 7.73
C PHE A 96 -7.26 4.42 9.27
N ILE A 97 -8.41 4.27 9.96
CA ILE A 97 -8.46 4.30 11.42
C ILE A 97 -7.57 3.20 12.02
N VAL A 98 -7.65 1.99 11.47
CA VAL A 98 -6.82 0.87 11.94
C VAL A 98 -5.34 1.12 11.64
N ALA A 99 -5.01 1.58 10.44
CA ALA A 99 -3.63 1.92 10.08
C ALA A 99 -3.06 3.05 10.98
N LYS A 100 -3.91 4.03 11.34
CA LYS A 100 -3.54 5.12 12.26
C LYS A 100 -3.30 4.60 13.68
N ALA A 101 -4.13 3.68 14.15
CA ALA A 101 -3.91 3.01 15.43
C ALA A 101 -2.61 2.20 15.44
N LEU A 102 -2.33 1.44 14.36
CA LEU A 102 -1.07 0.71 14.21
C LEU A 102 0.14 1.64 14.15
N GLN A 103 0.06 2.78 13.46
CA GLN A 103 1.10 3.81 13.49
C GLN A 103 1.42 4.24 14.93
N TRP A 104 0.40 4.53 15.72
CA TRP A 104 0.57 4.93 17.12
C TRP A 104 1.16 3.81 17.97
N LEU A 105 0.65 2.58 17.86
CA LEU A 105 1.12 1.40 18.61
C LEU A 105 2.54 0.99 18.22
N SER A 106 2.92 1.10 16.96
CA SER A 106 4.27 0.73 16.46
C SER A 106 5.36 1.65 16.96
N ARG A 107 5.01 2.85 17.47
CA ARG A 107 5.94 3.91 17.91
C ARG A 107 6.97 4.33 16.83
N CYS A 108 6.70 4.04 15.55
CA CYS A 108 7.55 4.46 14.44
C CYS A 108 7.44 5.98 14.25
N ARG A 109 8.49 6.72 14.61
CA ARG A 109 8.53 8.18 14.49
C ARG A 109 8.64 8.64 13.04
N ASN A 110 9.12 7.79 12.17
CA ASN A 110 9.30 8.02 10.74
C ASN A 110 8.10 7.58 9.88
N LEU A 111 7.01 7.09 10.49
CA LEU A 111 5.78 6.69 9.80
C LEU A 111 4.70 7.74 9.98
N GLU A 112 4.06 8.14 8.87
CA GLU A 112 2.92 9.02 8.84
C GLU A 112 1.80 8.43 7.97
N VAL A 113 0.70 8.00 8.58
CA VAL A 113 -0.50 7.54 7.87
C VAL A 113 -1.41 8.74 7.62
N ARG A 114 -1.81 8.95 6.35
CA ARG A 114 -2.63 10.07 5.89
C ARG A 114 -3.93 9.58 5.26
N TYR A 115 -5.04 10.18 5.67
CA TYR A 115 -6.33 9.98 5.02
C TYR A 115 -6.39 10.77 3.71
N GLY A 116 -6.79 10.11 2.63
CA GLY A 116 -7.05 10.78 1.37
C GLY A 116 -6.61 10.03 0.12
N ASN A 117 -6.95 10.63 -1.01
CA ASN A 117 -6.61 10.11 -2.32
C ASN A 117 -5.19 10.56 -2.72
N PHE A 118 -4.26 9.62 -2.84
CA PHE A 118 -2.89 9.88 -3.26
C PHE A 118 -2.81 10.45 -4.69
N MET A 119 -3.83 10.20 -5.55
CA MET A 119 -3.87 10.73 -6.91
C MET A 119 -3.89 12.27 -6.95
N SER A 120 -4.42 12.92 -5.92
CA SER A 120 -4.46 14.38 -5.77
C SER A 120 -3.32 14.97 -4.93
N ARG A 121 -2.34 14.16 -4.55
CA ARG A 121 -1.21 14.59 -3.72
C ARG A 121 0.08 14.56 -4.51
N PRO A 122 0.98 15.54 -4.33
CA PRO A 122 2.29 15.50 -4.97
C PRO A 122 3.13 14.34 -4.41
N LEU A 123 3.89 13.69 -5.30
CA LEU A 123 4.82 12.60 -4.99
C LEU A 123 6.26 12.96 -5.39
N GLY A 124 6.53 14.24 -5.69
CA GLY A 124 7.78 14.73 -6.30
C GLY A 124 9.01 14.66 -5.40
N ASP A 125 8.88 14.27 -4.14
CA ASP A 125 10.01 14.01 -3.22
C ASP A 125 10.18 12.51 -2.91
N GLY A 126 9.43 11.64 -3.62
CA GLY A 126 9.45 10.20 -3.43
C GLY A 126 10.76 9.56 -3.92
N ALA A 127 11.55 9.02 -3.01
CA ALA A 127 12.68 8.16 -3.34
C ALA A 127 12.24 6.74 -3.71
N VAL A 128 11.21 6.25 -3.03
CA VAL A 128 10.56 4.95 -3.31
C VAL A 128 9.05 5.10 -3.22
N VAL A 129 8.34 4.45 -4.13
CA VAL A 129 6.89 4.28 -4.08
C VAL A 129 6.56 2.80 -4.01
N THR A 130 5.69 2.40 -3.10
CA THR A 130 5.16 1.05 -3.00
C THR A 130 3.65 1.06 -3.22
N CYS A 131 3.12 0.07 -3.93
CA CYS A 131 1.69 -0.02 -4.17
C CYS A 131 1.21 -1.46 -4.39
N TYR A 132 -0.04 -1.70 -4.02
CA TYR A 132 -0.83 -2.87 -4.39
C TYR A 132 -2.22 -2.41 -4.82
N LEU A 133 -2.36 -2.12 -6.10
CA LEU A 133 -3.55 -1.48 -6.66
C LEU A 133 -4.04 -2.27 -7.87
N MET A 134 -5.36 -2.23 -8.11
CA MET A 134 -5.97 -2.88 -9.27
C MET A 134 -5.57 -2.19 -10.59
N ILE A 135 -5.70 -2.90 -11.71
CA ILE A 135 -5.29 -2.47 -13.06
C ILE A 135 -5.77 -1.04 -13.38
N GLY A 136 -7.05 -0.74 -13.14
CA GLY A 136 -7.60 0.59 -13.44
C GLY A 136 -6.95 1.74 -12.65
N ALA A 137 -6.46 1.47 -11.43
CA ALA A 137 -5.70 2.44 -10.65
C ALA A 137 -4.26 2.57 -11.18
N MET A 138 -3.63 1.44 -11.58
CA MET A 138 -2.28 1.43 -12.15
C MET A 138 -2.20 2.22 -13.46
N VAL A 139 -3.22 2.10 -14.32
CA VAL A 139 -3.34 2.89 -15.57
C VAL A 139 -3.32 4.40 -15.30
N ARG A 140 -4.04 4.85 -14.26
CA ARG A 140 -4.07 6.27 -13.88
C ARG A 140 -2.81 6.71 -13.13
N LEU A 141 -2.19 5.80 -12.38
CA LEU A 141 -1.02 6.08 -11.56
C LEU A 141 0.26 6.21 -12.40
N ALA A 142 0.43 5.41 -13.45
CA ALA A 142 1.64 5.38 -14.26
C ALA A 142 2.05 6.76 -14.81
N PRO A 143 1.17 7.55 -15.48
CA PRO A 143 1.54 8.88 -15.96
C PRO A 143 1.89 9.85 -14.82
N LYS A 144 1.20 9.75 -13.68
CA LYS A 144 1.49 10.59 -12.51
C LYS A 144 2.90 10.31 -11.96
N LEU A 145 3.25 9.03 -11.79
CA LEU A 145 4.59 8.65 -11.29
C LEU A 145 5.69 9.12 -12.24
N ARG A 146 5.49 8.94 -13.56
CA ARG A 146 6.46 9.42 -14.57
C ARG A 146 6.67 10.92 -14.53
N ALA A 147 5.59 11.68 -14.33
CA ALA A 147 5.64 13.14 -14.32
C ALA A 147 6.22 13.72 -13.02
N GLU A 148 6.01 13.06 -11.90
CA GLU A 148 6.30 13.66 -10.59
C GLU A 148 7.55 13.08 -9.91
N LEU A 149 7.89 11.80 -10.14
CA LEU A 149 9.01 11.19 -9.41
C LEU A 149 10.35 11.71 -9.88
N PRO A 150 11.28 11.96 -8.96
CA PRO A 150 12.67 12.26 -9.31
C PRO A 150 13.32 11.12 -10.09
N ALA A 151 14.26 11.48 -10.96
CA ALA A 151 15.08 10.51 -11.66
C ALA A 151 15.80 9.56 -10.68
N GLY A 152 15.82 8.27 -11.00
CA GLY A 152 16.40 7.23 -10.15
C GLY A 152 15.48 6.70 -9.05
N SER A 153 14.31 7.32 -8.82
CA SER A 153 13.34 6.81 -7.86
C SER A 153 12.87 5.41 -8.21
N LEU A 154 12.52 4.62 -7.19
CA LEU A 154 12.07 3.24 -7.35
C LEU A 154 10.55 3.15 -7.18
N VAL A 155 9.91 2.25 -7.96
CA VAL A 155 8.52 1.87 -7.74
C VAL A 155 8.43 0.36 -7.57
N VAL A 156 7.87 -0.10 -6.46
CA VAL A 156 7.63 -1.51 -6.16
C VAL A 156 6.14 -1.78 -6.21
N SER A 157 5.69 -2.58 -7.17
CA SER A 157 4.29 -2.93 -7.35
C SER A 157 4.04 -4.41 -7.12
N ASN A 158 2.98 -4.71 -6.36
CA ASN A 158 2.49 -6.07 -6.16
C ASN A 158 1.47 -6.43 -7.24
N ALA A 159 1.64 -7.59 -7.86
CA ALA A 159 0.74 -8.27 -8.80
C ALA A 159 0.44 -7.54 -10.12
N PHE A 160 0.38 -6.23 -10.14
CA PHE A 160 -0.06 -5.45 -11.30
C PHE A 160 1.05 -4.57 -11.86
N THR A 161 1.15 -4.55 -13.20
CA THR A 161 2.14 -3.76 -13.94
C THR A 161 1.74 -2.29 -14.07
N LEU A 162 2.74 -1.43 -14.24
CA LEU A 162 2.56 -0.07 -14.75
C LEU A 162 2.53 -0.13 -16.29
N PRO A 163 1.45 0.36 -16.95
CA PRO A 163 1.37 0.37 -18.42
C PRO A 163 2.52 1.17 -19.05
N ASP A 164 3.02 0.69 -20.18
CA ASP A 164 4.07 1.34 -20.98
C ASP A 164 5.35 1.66 -20.20
N TRP A 165 5.59 0.97 -19.09
CA TRP A 165 6.78 1.10 -18.27
C TRP A 165 7.37 -0.29 -18.02
N PRO A 166 8.45 -0.66 -18.71
CA PRO A 166 9.09 -1.96 -18.53
C PRO A 166 9.69 -2.04 -17.10
N PRO A 167 9.45 -3.13 -16.38
CA PRO A 167 10.06 -3.31 -15.07
C PRO A 167 11.56 -3.57 -15.20
N GLU A 168 12.35 -2.99 -14.31
CA GLU A 168 13.79 -3.29 -14.17
C GLU A 168 14.00 -4.74 -13.69
N ARG A 169 13.07 -5.21 -12.83
CA ARG A 169 13.12 -6.55 -12.24
C ARG A 169 11.72 -7.08 -11.94
N VAL A 170 11.55 -8.38 -12.13
CA VAL A 170 10.34 -9.11 -11.70
C VAL A 170 10.77 -10.25 -10.79
N VAL A 171 10.13 -10.35 -9.61
CA VAL A 171 10.35 -11.43 -8.64
C VAL A 171 9.04 -12.16 -8.43
N THR A 172 8.97 -13.44 -8.79
CA THR A 172 7.78 -14.26 -8.60
C THR A 172 7.78 -14.93 -7.23
N VAL A 173 6.73 -14.70 -6.45
CA VAL A 173 6.54 -15.30 -5.13
C VAL A 173 5.82 -16.63 -5.29
N THR A 174 6.56 -17.73 -5.39
CA THR A 174 6.02 -19.08 -5.62
C THR A 174 5.20 -19.59 -4.42
N ALA A 175 5.53 -19.14 -3.21
CA ALA A 175 4.80 -19.49 -1.99
C ALA A 175 3.36 -18.96 -1.95
N TYR A 176 2.98 -18.09 -2.91
CA TYR A 176 1.63 -17.54 -3.02
C TYR A 176 1.23 -17.35 -4.48
N GLN A 177 0.55 -18.32 -5.06
CA GLN A 177 -0.06 -18.29 -6.40
C GLN A 177 0.84 -17.74 -7.52
N ASN A 178 2.16 -17.90 -7.40
CA ASN A 178 3.13 -17.32 -8.33
C ASN A 178 2.94 -15.80 -8.54
N THR A 179 2.63 -15.08 -7.45
CA THR A 179 2.38 -13.64 -7.52
C THR A 179 3.64 -12.88 -7.94
N PRO A 180 3.62 -12.11 -9.02
CA PRO A 180 4.75 -11.29 -9.43
C PRO A 180 4.84 -10.03 -8.59
N VAL A 181 6.06 -9.63 -8.23
CA VAL A 181 6.39 -8.32 -7.66
C VAL A 181 7.31 -7.62 -8.63
N TYR A 182 6.92 -6.44 -9.05
CA TYR A 182 7.61 -5.65 -10.07
C TYR A 182 8.41 -4.52 -9.42
N LEU A 183 9.65 -4.36 -9.85
CA LEU A 183 10.49 -3.20 -9.54
C LEU A 183 10.68 -2.36 -10.79
N TYR A 184 10.39 -1.08 -10.69
CA TYR A 184 10.65 -0.10 -11.74
C TYR A 184 11.61 0.96 -11.22
N ARG A 185 12.36 1.56 -12.12
CA ARG A 185 13.20 2.73 -11.83
C ARG A 185 12.78 3.88 -12.73
N GLN A 186 12.62 5.07 -12.16
CA GLN A 186 12.41 6.29 -12.94
C GLN A 186 13.67 6.55 -13.77
N PRO A 187 13.56 6.68 -15.11
CA PRO A 187 14.70 6.93 -15.96
C PRO A 187 15.50 8.17 -15.53
N LEU A 188 16.81 8.13 -15.73
CA LEU A 188 17.63 9.33 -15.66
C LEU A 188 17.38 10.17 -16.93
N ALA A 189 17.32 11.47 -16.82
CA ALA A 189 17.02 12.38 -17.95
C ALA A 189 17.88 12.14 -19.22
N ALA A 190 19.08 11.58 -19.06
CA ALA A 190 19.94 11.20 -20.19
C ALA A 190 19.49 9.94 -20.94
N GLN A 191 18.64 9.08 -20.35
CA GLN A 191 18.16 7.83 -20.97
C GLN A 191 16.91 8.04 -21.82
N GLU A 192 16.11 9.07 -21.57
CA GLU A 192 14.95 9.41 -22.39
C GLU A 192 15.38 9.91 -23.78
N ALA A 193 16.51 10.60 -23.90
CA ALA A 193 17.03 11.12 -25.16
C ALA A 193 17.52 10.00 -26.12
N SER A 194 17.84 8.81 -25.62
CA SER A 194 18.33 7.66 -26.43
C SER A 194 17.22 6.68 -26.84
N ALA A 195 16.02 6.81 -26.27
CA ALA A 195 14.89 5.92 -26.49
C ALA A 195 13.91 6.42 -27.57
N THR A 196 14.19 7.57 -28.23
CA THR A 196 13.38 8.04 -29.34
C THR A 196 13.65 7.11 -30.55
N PRO A 197 12.65 6.37 -31.05
CA PRO A 197 12.83 5.55 -32.25
C PRO A 197 13.13 6.48 -33.43
N VAL A 198 14.25 6.21 -34.10
CA VAL A 198 14.53 6.77 -35.42
C VAL A 198 13.43 6.25 -36.34
N GLY A 199 12.56 7.16 -36.79
CA GLY A 199 11.42 6.90 -37.68
C GLY A 199 11.80 6.36 -39.04
#